data_969fcb587ede6ef36ed0bcaa50267a0e
#
_entry.id   969fcb587ede6ef36ed0bcaa50267a0e
#
_cell.length_a   1.000
_cell.length_b   1.000
_cell.length_c   1.000
_cell.angle_alpha   90.00
_cell.angle_beta   90.00
_cell.angle_gamma   90.00
#
_symmetry.space_group_name_H-M   'P 1'
#
loop_
_entity.id
_entity.type
_entity.pdbx_description
1 polymer ?
#
loop_
_entity_poly.entity_id
_entity_poly.type
_entity_poly.pdbx_seq_one_letter_code
_entity_poly.pdbx_strand_id
1 'polypeptide(L)'
;MPEQILSIIIFLPILSSLLIVFQKRVGAIVVISALSSAFTTILSIGLFFFFDSSKSGLQFVHWIPDWILSGKLSVDYHVGLDGISLLLFALTAFMFFLSSIASWSNIPKKIKEFHICLLVLETAVLGVFAAGNLVLYYVFWELMVLPMVLMIGIWGGEERTKAALKYFLFSMAGSLFMLGGILTLYFKTGKTSIESLSTASLGMYSEPLQWFLFFSFFLAFAIKIPLFPFHTWMPDVHTQAPTVGSVDLAGVLLKIGAYGFIRFCIPFFPEPSLLSQNWVQILAVIGIVYGSMAALVQTDIKRIIAYSSLSHLGFCILGLFSFTNEGVVGGMLQMVSHGISTGMIFLMIGMIYERAHTRNIAEFGGLAGQMPVFSTFFLIAVLSSVGLPGTNGFVGEFLILMGAIKSNIWLGGIAATGVVLGALYLLWFVKRFLFGVSKTIQAKPYKDLTFREVGILSPLVLFIFWIGIYPKPFLEILQSSSNVYLNSASMQSIVERKDLQKDFLGGNVSRQFSDYSSLGKEPLSFEERLGSFQSKYALPTFLSIKENKPNLNENLDNLEKSIESDFDLEPIQKETIGN
;
A
#
# COMPACT_ATOMS: atom_id res chain seq x y z
N MET A 1 -23.91 -1.12 -8.81
CA MET A 1 -23.16 0.02 -9.38
C MET A 1 -22.74 -0.31 -10.79
N PRO A 2 -22.55 0.65 -11.72
CA PRO A 2 -21.97 0.35 -13.02
C PRO A 2 -20.58 -0.28 -12.84
N GLU A 3 -20.27 -1.32 -13.60
CA GLU A 3 -18.96 -2.00 -13.56
C GLU A 3 -17.79 -1.04 -13.79
N GLN A 4 -18.03 0.05 -14.52
CA GLN A 4 -17.02 1.04 -14.91
C GLN A 4 -16.75 2.11 -13.84
N ILE A 5 -17.48 2.10 -12.70
CA ILE A 5 -17.40 3.21 -11.70
C ILE A 5 -15.98 3.44 -11.21
N LEU A 6 -15.23 2.35 -10.95
CA LEU A 6 -13.87 2.45 -10.44
C LEU A 6 -12.92 3.08 -11.47
N SER A 7 -13.04 2.71 -12.73
CA SER A 7 -12.25 3.31 -13.81
C SER A 7 -12.58 4.80 -14.00
N ILE A 8 -13.84 5.19 -13.87
CA ILE A 8 -14.24 6.59 -13.92
C ILE A 8 -13.54 7.37 -12.80
N ILE A 9 -13.55 6.86 -11.58
CA ILE A 9 -12.91 7.51 -10.43
C ILE A 9 -11.39 7.64 -10.66
N ILE A 10 -10.72 6.58 -11.14
CA ILE A 10 -9.27 6.57 -11.36
C ILE A 10 -8.86 7.58 -12.44
N PHE A 11 -9.59 7.63 -13.56
CA PHE A 11 -9.19 8.45 -14.71
C PHE A 11 -9.77 9.86 -14.70
N LEU A 12 -10.71 10.19 -13.82
CA LEU A 12 -11.29 11.54 -13.69
C LEU A 12 -10.23 12.63 -13.48
N PRO A 13 -9.22 12.47 -12.59
CA PRO A 13 -8.20 13.50 -12.39
C PRO A 13 -7.35 13.73 -13.65
N ILE A 14 -6.86 12.68 -14.32
CA ILE A 14 -6.04 12.84 -15.52
C ILE A 14 -6.85 13.44 -16.69
N LEU A 15 -8.12 13.10 -16.84
CA LEU A 15 -9.01 13.72 -17.84
C LEU A 15 -9.21 15.20 -17.53
N SER A 16 -9.35 15.57 -16.25
CA SER A 16 -9.42 16.96 -15.82
C SER A 16 -8.11 17.70 -16.08
N SER A 17 -6.96 17.02 -15.97
CA SER A 17 -5.67 17.61 -16.31
C SER A 17 -5.57 18.00 -17.78
N LEU A 18 -6.18 17.23 -18.70
CA LEU A 18 -6.26 17.60 -20.11
C LEU A 18 -7.08 18.88 -20.34
N LEU A 19 -8.15 19.10 -19.57
CA LEU A 19 -8.89 20.37 -19.61
C LEU A 19 -8.04 21.54 -19.15
N ILE A 20 -7.18 21.33 -18.13
CA ILE A 20 -6.26 22.35 -17.62
C ILE A 20 -5.22 22.77 -18.69
N VAL A 21 -4.78 21.86 -19.56
CA VAL A 21 -3.82 22.18 -20.64
C VAL A 21 -4.32 23.35 -21.51
N PHE A 22 -5.61 23.43 -21.79
CA PHE A 22 -6.21 24.47 -22.62
C PHE A 22 -6.57 25.75 -21.84
N GLN A 23 -6.45 25.74 -20.49
CA GLN A 23 -6.78 26.92 -19.69
C GLN A 23 -5.61 27.90 -19.59
N LYS A 24 -5.95 29.20 -19.66
CA LYS A 24 -4.99 30.30 -19.48
C LYS A 24 -5.21 31.07 -18.16
N ARG A 25 -6.43 30.99 -17.58
CA ARG A 25 -6.81 31.69 -16.35
C ARG A 25 -6.41 30.87 -15.13
N VAL A 26 -5.56 31.42 -14.27
CA VAL A 26 -5.08 30.75 -13.04
C VAL A 26 -6.26 30.30 -12.15
N GLY A 27 -7.26 31.16 -11.95
CA GLY A 27 -8.42 30.81 -11.15
C GLY A 27 -9.21 29.59 -11.70
N ALA A 28 -9.33 29.48 -13.03
CA ALA A 28 -9.99 28.33 -13.65
C ALA A 28 -9.19 27.03 -13.46
N ILE A 29 -7.85 27.11 -13.57
CA ILE A 29 -6.95 25.97 -13.37
C ILE A 29 -7.15 25.37 -11.97
N VAL A 30 -7.10 26.21 -10.94
CA VAL A 30 -7.21 25.81 -9.55
C VAL A 30 -8.61 25.25 -9.24
N VAL A 31 -9.66 25.91 -9.75
CA VAL A 31 -11.05 25.46 -9.56
C VAL A 31 -11.28 24.10 -10.25
N ILE A 32 -10.81 23.89 -11.48
CA ILE A 32 -10.93 22.60 -12.17
C ILE A 32 -10.23 21.50 -11.38
N SER A 33 -9.01 21.75 -10.91
CA SER A 33 -8.27 20.78 -10.10
C SER A 33 -9.00 20.46 -8.79
N ALA A 34 -9.46 21.47 -8.06
CA ALA A 34 -10.16 21.26 -6.80
C ALA A 34 -11.51 20.52 -6.99
N LEU A 35 -12.28 20.87 -8.02
CA LEU A 35 -13.52 20.18 -8.34
C LEU A 35 -13.29 18.73 -8.77
N SER A 36 -12.27 18.48 -9.59
CA SER A 36 -11.88 17.13 -9.98
C SER A 36 -11.61 16.25 -8.77
N SER A 37 -10.67 16.65 -7.92
CA SER A 37 -10.32 15.89 -6.70
C SER A 37 -11.48 15.82 -5.70
N ALA A 38 -12.35 16.83 -5.64
CA ALA A 38 -13.58 16.78 -4.83
C ALA A 38 -14.54 15.69 -5.32
N PHE A 39 -14.80 15.63 -6.64
CA PHE A 39 -15.65 14.59 -7.22
C PHE A 39 -15.05 13.21 -7.03
N THR A 40 -13.74 13.05 -7.26
CA THR A 40 -13.01 11.81 -6.99
C THR A 40 -13.19 11.37 -5.53
N THR A 41 -13.09 12.30 -4.58
CA THR A 41 -13.29 12.04 -3.14
C THR A 41 -14.71 11.63 -2.83
N ILE A 42 -15.71 12.37 -3.33
CA ILE A 42 -17.13 12.06 -3.09
C ILE A 42 -17.48 10.68 -3.62
N LEU A 43 -17.05 10.35 -4.84
CA LEU A 43 -17.30 9.05 -5.44
C LEU A 43 -16.58 7.93 -4.68
N SER A 44 -15.33 8.17 -4.24
CA SER A 44 -14.55 7.20 -3.44
C SER A 44 -15.19 6.92 -2.08
N ILE A 45 -15.70 7.96 -1.40
CA ILE A 45 -16.47 7.80 -0.16
C ILE A 45 -17.80 7.08 -0.44
N GLY A 46 -18.42 7.34 -1.59
CA GLY A 46 -19.63 6.66 -2.03
C GLY A 46 -19.47 5.14 -2.12
N LEU A 47 -18.27 4.62 -2.42
CA LEU A 47 -18.01 3.18 -2.49
C LEU A 47 -18.22 2.47 -1.13
N PHE A 48 -17.98 3.14 0.00
CA PHE A 48 -18.18 2.54 1.34
C PHE A 48 -19.62 2.10 1.60
N PHE A 49 -20.61 2.79 1.03
CA PHE A 49 -22.03 2.43 1.20
C PHE A 49 -22.42 1.14 0.47
N PHE A 50 -21.60 0.71 -0.48
CA PHE A 50 -21.87 -0.47 -1.30
C PHE A 50 -20.83 -1.58 -1.10
N PHE A 51 -19.83 -1.33 -0.25
CA PHE A 51 -18.80 -2.30 0.07
C PHE A 51 -19.33 -3.33 1.07
N ASP A 52 -19.18 -4.60 0.75
CA ASP A 52 -19.58 -5.73 1.59
C ASP A 52 -18.34 -6.26 2.34
N SER A 53 -18.21 -5.91 3.62
CA SER A 53 -17.09 -6.34 4.45
C SER A 53 -17.06 -7.85 4.75
N SER A 54 -18.16 -8.56 4.48
CA SER A 54 -18.21 -10.02 4.66
C SER A 54 -17.56 -10.79 3.52
N LYS A 55 -17.40 -10.16 2.34
CA LYS A 55 -16.79 -10.80 1.17
C LYS A 55 -15.27 -10.62 1.17
N SER A 56 -14.57 -11.73 1.01
CA SER A 56 -13.14 -11.74 0.71
C SER A 56 -12.93 -11.56 -0.79
N GLY A 57 -11.87 -10.81 -1.16
CA GLY A 57 -11.52 -10.57 -2.56
C GLY A 57 -11.89 -9.19 -3.09
N LEU A 58 -11.67 -8.98 -4.39
CA LEU A 58 -11.89 -7.70 -5.05
C LEU A 58 -13.37 -7.45 -5.30
N GLN A 59 -13.84 -6.25 -4.99
CA GLN A 59 -15.16 -5.74 -5.28
C GLN A 59 -15.07 -4.55 -6.25
N PHE A 60 -16.20 -4.14 -6.85
CA PHE A 60 -16.25 -3.09 -7.89
C PHE A 60 -15.36 -3.39 -9.08
N VAL A 61 -15.23 -4.66 -9.43
CA VAL A 61 -14.32 -5.14 -10.48
C VAL A 61 -14.74 -4.58 -11.84
N HIS A 62 -13.76 -3.99 -12.54
CA HIS A 62 -13.86 -3.68 -13.96
C HIS A 62 -12.74 -4.40 -14.70
N TRP A 63 -13.10 -5.32 -15.55
CA TRP A 63 -12.19 -6.18 -16.28
C TRP A 63 -12.41 -6.07 -17.79
N ILE A 64 -11.34 -5.76 -18.52
CA ILE A 64 -11.30 -5.74 -19.98
C ILE A 64 -10.17 -6.67 -20.39
N PRO A 65 -10.50 -7.86 -20.95
CA PRO A 65 -9.48 -8.79 -21.41
C PRO A 65 -8.75 -8.24 -22.63
N ASP A 66 -7.50 -8.68 -22.83
CA ASP A 66 -6.66 -8.34 -23.98
C ASP A 66 -6.56 -6.83 -24.26
N TRP A 67 -6.50 -5.99 -23.19
CA TRP A 67 -6.51 -4.53 -23.31
C TRP A 67 -5.26 -3.98 -24.02
N ILE A 68 -4.08 -4.53 -23.75
CA ILE A 68 -2.83 -4.17 -24.43
C ILE A 68 -2.17 -5.46 -24.91
N LEU A 69 -1.80 -5.49 -26.18
CA LEU A 69 -1.22 -6.64 -26.86
C LEU A 69 -2.21 -7.82 -26.91
N SER A 70 -2.17 -8.58 -27.98
CA SER A 70 -2.97 -9.78 -28.17
C SER A 70 -2.08 -11.01 -28.31
N GLY A 71 -2.58 -12.18 -27.94
CA GLY A 71 -1.86 -13.43 -28.01
C GLY A 71 -1.02 -13.71 -26.73
N LYS A 72 0.18 -14.24 -26.88
CA LYS A 72 1.01 -14.70 -25.74
C LYS A 72 1.44 -13.60 -24.75
N LEU A 73 1.35 -12.32 -25.12
CA LEU A 73 1.73 -11.15 -24.31
C LEU A 73 0.53 -10.30 -23.92
N SER A 74 -0.67 -10.89 -23.86
CA SER A 74 -1.87 -10.16 -23.48
C SER A 74 -1.80 -9.63 -22.06
N VAL A 75 -2.17 -8.36 -21.88
CA VAL A 75 -2.32 -7.70 -20.58
C VAL A 75 -3.76 -7.24 -20.44
N ASP A 76 -4.44 -7.76 -19.43
CA ASP A 76 -5.81 -7.36 -19.11
C ASP A 76 -5.81 -6.05 -18.33
N TYR A 77 -6.79 -5.19 -18.63
CA TYR A 77 -7.15 -4.13 -17.71
C TYR A 77 -8.06 -4.73 -16.64
N HIS A 78 -7.52 -4.86 -15.42
CA HIS A 78 -8.25 -5.42 -14.30
C HIS A 78 -8.04 -4.53 -13.07
N VAL A 79 -9.11 -3.92 -12.59
CA VAL A 79 -9.13 -3.09 -11.37
C VAL A 79 -10.22 -3.56 -10.44
N GLY A 80 -9.98 -3.42 -9.13
CA GLY A 80 -10.92 -3.80 -8.08
C GLY A 80 -10.41 -3.33 -6.72
N LEU A 81 -11.27 -3.31 -5.73
CA LEU A 81 -10.92 -2.92 -4.35
C LEU A 81 -11.33 -4.00 -3.36
N ASP A 82 -10.46 -4.27 -2.40
CA ASP A 82 -10.75 -4.99 -1.16
C ASP A 82 -10.69 -4.03 0.04
N GLY A 83 -10.81 -4.53 1.27
CA GLY A 83 -10.91 -3.69 2.45
C GLY A 83 -9.75 -2.73 2.65
N ILE A 84 -8.49 -3.18 2.50
CA ILE A 84 -7.32 -2.30 2.67
C ILE A 84 -7.17 -1.33 1.51
N SER A 85 -7.38 -1.80 0.28
CA SER A 85 -7.28 -0.92 -0.88
C SER A 85 -8.38 0.12 -0.91
N LEU A 86 -9.60 -0.18 -0.46
CA LEU A 86 -10.70 0.79 -0.35
C LEU A 86 -10.33 1.95 0.59
N LEU A 87 -9.79 1.64 1.79
CA LEU A 87 -9.39 2.67 2.75
C LEU A 87 -8.25 3.55 2.23
N LEU A 88 -7.23 2.95 1.59
CA LEU A 88 -6.11 3.69 1.02
C LEU A 88 -6.50 4.46 -0.24
N PHE A 89 -7.41 3.94 -1.05
CA PHE A 89 -7.97 4.60 -2.22
C PHE A 89 -8.76 5.86 -1.82
N ALA A 90 -9.63 5.75 -0.82
CA ALA A 90 -10.39 6.88 -0.30
C ALA A 90 -9.49 7.90 0.41
N LEU A 91 -8.49 7.45 1.18
CA LEU A 91 -7.48 8.33 1.76
C LEU A 91 -6.73 9.10 0.67
N THR A 92 -6.37 8.44 -0.44
CA THR A 92 -5.72 9.08 -1.59
C THR A 92 -6.57 10.22 -2.12
N ALA A 93 -7.79 9.94 -2.55
CA ALA A 93 -8.70 10.94 -3.09
C ALA A 93 -8.88 12.12 -2.12
N PHE A 94 -9.08 11.82 -0.84
CA PHE A 94 -9.25 12.83 0.20
C PHE A 94 -8.01 13.70 0.40
N MET A 95 -6.80 13.12 0.48
CA MET A 95 -5.57 13.88 0.66
C MET A 95 -5.26 14.75 -0.56
N PHE A 96 -5.47 14.26 -1.79
CA PHE A 96 -5.27 15.04 -3.00
C PHE A 96 -6.29 16.18 -3.14
N PHE A 97 -7.52 16.00 -2.69
CA PHE A 97 -8.50 17.10 -2.59
C PHE A 97 -8.01 18.21 -1.65
N LEU A 98 -7.55 17.86 -0.43
CA LEU A 98 -7.01 18.84 0.51
C LEU A 98 -5.76 19.51 -0.04
N SER A 99 -4.89 18.75 -0.71
CA SER A 99 -3.68 19.23 -1.39
C SER A 99 -4.01 20.22 -2.51
N SER A 100 -5.04 19.93 -3.30
CA SER A 100 -5.50 20.84 -4.37
C SER A 100 -5.99 22.18 -3.82
N ILE A 101 -6.75 22.18 -2.71
CA ILE A 101 -7.20 23.43 -2.06
C ILE A 101 -6.02 24.14 -1.38
N ALA A 102 -5.11 23.41 -0.73
CA ALA A 102 -3.96 23.98 -0.06
C ALA A 102 -2.98 24.64 -1.03
N SER A 103 -2.85 24.13 -2.26
CA SER A 103 -1.95 24.68 -3.29
C SER A 103 -2.39 26.02 -3.86
N TRP A 104 -3.60 26.48 -3.56
CA TRP A 104 -4.19 27.69 -4.13
C TRP A 104 -3.35 28.96 -3.92
N SER A 105 -2.68 29.10 -2.77
CA SER A 105 -1.84 30.26 -2.44
C SER A 105 -0.34 29.98 -2.48
N ASN A 106 0.07 28.71 -2.49
CA ASN A 106 1.44 28.31 -2.17
C ASN A 106 2.36 28.17 -3.39
N ILE A 107 1.80 28.19 -4.60
CA ILE A 107 2.55 27.94 -5.83
C ILE A 107 2.77 29.25 -6.59
N PRO A 108 4.01 29.82 -6.54
CA PRO A 108 4.24 31.17 -7.09
C PRO A 108 4.47 31.18 -8.60
N LYS A 109 4.82 30.05 -9.22
CA LYS A 109 5.17 29.94 -10.64
C LYS A 109 4.72 28.63 -11.25
N LYS A 110 4.48 28.63 -12.56
CA LYS A 110 4.10 27.41 -13.33
C LYS A 110 2.92 26.66 -12.69
N ILE A 111 1.87 27.41 -12.32
CA ILE A 111 0.69 26.90 -11.60
C ILE A 111 -0.01 25.82 -12.41
N LYS A 112 -0.09 26.01 -13.74
CA LYS A 112 -0.71 25.05 -14.66
C LYS A 112 -0.02 23.69 -14.59
N GLU A 113 1.29 23.67 -14.76
CA GLU A 113 2.12 22.48 -14.77
C GLU A 113 2.06 21.77 -13.41
N PHE A 114 2.00 22.54 -12.31
CA PHE A 114 1.86 22.00 -10.97
C PHE A 114 0.56 21.21 -10.80
N HIS A 115 -0.57 21.79 -11.18
CA HIS A 115 -1.88 21.13 -11.06
C HIS A 115 -2.03 19.94 -12.02
N ILE A 116 -1.39 19.98 -13.20
CA ILE A 116 -1.30 18.80 -14.08
C ILE A 116 -0.53 17.69 -13.39
N CYS A 117 0.66 17.98 -12.83
CA CYS A 117 1.43 16.97 -12.07
C CYS A 117 0.63 16.41 -10.90
N LEU A 118 -0.10 17.27 -10.15
CA LEU A 118 -0.92 16.84 -9.02
C LEU A 118 -2.02 15.86 -9.43
N LEU A 119 -2.78 16.16 -10.48
CA LEU A 119 -3.87 15.31 -10.97
C LEU A 119 -3.38 14.01 -11.62
N VAL A 120 -2.26 14.06 -12.35
CA VAL A 120 -1.62 12.85 -12.89
C VAL A 120 -1.13 11.95 -11.75
N LEU A 121 -0.55 12.54 -10.70
CA LEU A 121 -0.11 11.81 -9.52
C LEU A 121 -1.30 11.18 -8.78
N GLU A 122 -2.42 11.90 -8.63
CA GLU A 122 -3.66 11.38 -8.04
C GLU A 122 -4.14 10.14 -8.80
N THR A 123 -4.28 10.23 -10.14
CA THR A 123 -4.64 9.09 -11.00
C THR A 123 -3.68 7.90 -10.81
N ALA A 124 -2.37 8.16 -10.81
CA ALA A 124 -1.37 7.10 -10.68
C ALA A 124 -1.50 6.37 -9.34
N VAL A 125 -1.66 7.08 -8.24
CA VAL A 125 -1.77 6.50 -6.90
C VAL A 125 -3.09 5.75 -6.70
N LEU A 126 -4.21 6.29 -7.20
CA LEU A 126 -5.50 5.59 -7.22
C LEU A 126 -5.40 4.28 -8.01
N GLY A 127 -4.74 4.32 -9.18
CA GLY A 127 -4.50 3.14 -10.00
C GLY A 127 -3.65 2.08 -9.31
N VAL A 128 -2.62 2.47 -8.56
CA VAL A 128 -1.79 1.54 -7.78
C VAL A 128 -2.63 0.77 -6.76
N PHE A 129 -3.53 1.43 -6.02
CA PHE A 129 -4.36 0.76 -5.01
C PHE A 129 -5.49 -0.07 -5.61
N ALA A 130 -5.92 0.24 -6.83
CA ALA A 130 -7.00 -0.47 -7.50
C ALA A 130 -6.54 -1.59 -8.44
N ALA A 131 -5.25 -1.67 -8.81
CA ALA A 131 -4.76 -2.64 -9.78
C ALA A 131 -4.94 -4.09 -9.32
N GLY A 132 -5.69 -4.88 -10.10
CA GLY A 132 -5.85 -6.34 -9.95
C GLY A 132 -4.91 -7.15 -10.87
N ASN A 133 -4.11 -6.47 -11.69
CA ASN A 133 -3.12 -7.04 -12.59
C ASN A 133 -1.74 -6.48 -12.26
N LEU A 134 -0.72 -7.36 -12.22
CA LEU A 134 0.64 -7.01 -11.79
C LEU A 134 1.35 -6.03 -12.75
N VAL A 135 1.11 -6.16 -14.07
CA VAL A 135 1.65 -5.24 -15.07
C VAL A 135 0.98 -3.87 -14.96
N LEU A 136 -0.34 -3.85 -14.79
CA LEU A 136 -1.09 -2.60 -14.58
C LEU A 136 -0.64 -1.88 -13.30
N TYR A 137 -0.41 -2.64 -12.22
CA TYR A 137 0.18 -2.11 -10.99
C TYR A 137 1.53 -1.42 -11.26
N TYR A 138 2.41 -2.09 -12.01
CA TYR A 138 3.72 -1.54 -12.37
C TYR A 138 3.61 -0.27 -13.22
N VAL A 139 2.71 -0.23 -14.18
CA VAL A 139 2.47 0.97 -15.00
C VAL A 139 2.06 2.16 -14.13
N PHE A 140 1.11 1.98 -13.22
CA PHE A 140 0.71 3.05 -12.29
C PHE A 140 1.82 3.42 -11.30
N TRP A 141 2.61 2.44 -10.86
CA TRP A 141 3.78 2.68 -10.00
C TRP A 141 4.81 3.59 -10.70
N GLU A 142 5.16 3.34 -11.96
CA GLU A 142 6.08 4.19 -12.71
C GLU A 142 5.47 5.57 -13.02
N LEU A 143 4.17 5.61 -13.33
CA LEU A 143 3.46 6.85 -13.64
C LEU A 143 3.51 7.85 -12.47
N MET A 144 3.54 7.41 -11.21
CA MET A 144 3.63 8.31 -10.05
C MET A 144 5.04 8.92 -9.85
N VAL A 145 6.10 8.29 -10.35
CA VAL A 145 7.48 8.74 -10.10
C VAL A 145 7.75 10.05 -10.78
N LEU A 146 7.39 10.18 -12.06
CA LEU A 146 7.69 11.36 -12.87
C LEU A 146 7.03 12.65 -12.34
N PRO A 147 5.71 12.71 -12.07
CA PRO A 147 5.10 13.91 -11.52
C PRO A 147 5.74 14.34 -10.20
N MET A 148 6.05 13.36 -9.32
CA MET A 148 6.66 13.67 -8.03
C MET A 148 8.08 14.22 -8.16
N VAL A 149 8.92 13.66 -9.08
CA VAL A 149 10.24 14.21 -9.41
C VAL A 149 10.14 15.64 -9.91
N LEU A 150 9.18 15.92 -10.79
CA LEU A 150 8.94 17.27 -11.32
C LEU A 150 8.47 18.22 -10.21
N MET A 151 7.56 17.79 -9.34
CA MET A 151 7.08 18.60 -8.22
C MET A 151 8.23 18.98 -7.28
N ILE A 152 9.10 18.05 -6.94
CA ILE A 152 10.28 18.32 -6.10
C ILE A 152 11.28 19.22 -6.86
N GLY A 153 11.61 18.88 -8.10
CA GLY A 153 12.67 19.55 -8.86
C GLY A 153 12.35 20.98 -9.31
N ILE A 154 11.08 21.31 -9.55
CA ILE A 154 10.66 22.63 -10.05
C ILE A 154 10.23 23.54 -8.90
N TRP A 155 9.44 23.05 -7.95
CA TRP A 155 8.82 23.85 -6.88
C TRP A 155 9.43 23.60 -5.49
N GLY A 156 10.47 22.77 -5.40
CA GLY A 156 11.20 22.49 -4.17
C GLY A 156 12.10 23.64 -3.71
N GLY A 157 12.75 23.42 -2.56
CA GLY A 157 13.66 24.36 -1.91
C GLY A 157 15.01 24.52 -2.63
N GLU A 158 16.03 24.98 -1.91
CA GLU A 158 17.34 25.30 -2.48
C GLU A 158 18.05 24.08 -3.07
N GLU A 159 18.05 22.93 -2.36
CA GLU A 159 18.68 21.69 -2.81
C GLU A 159 17.71 20.76 -3.59
N ARG A 160 16.65 21.32 -4.20
CA ARG A 160 15.57 20.57 -4.87
C ARG A 160 16.06 19.60 -5.93
N THR A 161 17.08 19.97 -6.74
CA THR A 161 17.61 19.13 -7.81
C THR A 161 18.27 17.87 -7.24
N LYS A 162 19.05 18.01 -6.17
CA LYS A 162 19.69 16.89 -5.48
C LYS A 162 18.65 15.96 -4.85
N ALA A 163 17.62 16.53 -4.22
CA ALA A 163 16.53 15.76 -3.62
C ALA A 163 15.69 15.03 -4.68
N ALA A 164 15.35 15.71 -5.78
CA ALA A 164 14.63 15.11 -6.90
C ALA A 164 15.41 13.93 -7.54
N LEU A 165 16.70 14.14 -7.78
CA LEU A 165 17.58 13.07 -8.31
C LEU A 165 17.68 11.91 -7.33
N LYS A 166 17.83 12.17 -6.04
CA LYS A 166 17.89 11.12 -5.01
C LYS A 166 16.59 10.31 -4.97
N TYR A 167 15.43 10.98 -4.98
CA TYR A 167 14.13 10.33 -5.06
C TYR A 167 14.00 9.45 -6.32
N PHE A 168 14.38 10.02 -7.48
CA PHE A 168 14.34 9.30 -8.74
C PHE A 168 15.21 8.05 -8.72
N LEU A 169 16.50 8.16 -8.33
CA LEU A 169 17.44 7.04 -8.32
C LEU A 169 16.99 5.92 -7.37
N PHE A 170 16.54 6.25 -6.16
CA PHE A 170 16.03 5.25 -5.23
C PHE A 170 14.77 4.56 -5.75
N SER A 171 13.81 5.34 -6.28
CA SER A 171 12.57 4.80 -6.83
C SER A 171 12.83 3.90 -8.03
N MET A 172 13.68 4.34 -8.98
CA MET A 172 14.04 3.55 -10.17
C MET A 172 14.83 2.29 -9.82
N ALA A 173 15.77 2.37 -8.88
CA ALA A 173 16.50 1.19 -8.44
C ALA A 173 15.55 0.12 -7.90
N GLY A 174 14.60 0.51 -7.02
CA GLY A 174 13.60 -0.43 -6.50
C GLY A 174 12.70 -1.00 -7.59
N SER A 175 12.17 -0.15 -8.46
CA SER A 175 11.22 -0.57 -9.49
C SER A 175 11.84 -1.47 -10.56
N LEU A 176 13.12 -1.28 -10.91
CA LEU A 176 13.83 -2.16 -11.83
C LEU A 176 13.97 -3.59 -11.28
N PHE A 177 14.26 -3.75 -9.99
CA PHE A 177 14.24 -5.08 -9.36
C PHE A 177 12.85 -5.71 -9.43
N MET A 178 11.80 -4.95 -9.09
CA MET A 178 10.42 -5.41 -9.18
C MET A 178 10.04 -5.80 -10.62
N LEU A 179 10.45 -5.01 -11.62
CA LEU A 179 10.23 -5.35 -13.03
C LEU A 179 10.88 -6.68 -13.41
N GLY A 180 12.13 -6.92 -12.97
CA GLY A 180 12.81 -8.20 -13.15
C GLY A 180 12.02 -9.36 -12.55
N GLY A 181 11.47 -9.17 -11.36
CA GLY A 181 10.57 -10.14 -10.72
C GLY A 181 9.29 -10.38 -11.51
N ILE A 182 8.63 -9.31 -11.96
CA ILE A 182 7.39 -9.37 -12.77
C ILE A 182 7.61 -10.13 -14.08
N LEU A 183 8.69 -9.81 -14.81
CA LEU A 183 9.03 -10.49 -16.06
C LEU A 183 9.35 -11.97 -15.81
N THR A 184 10.06 -12.29 -14.74
CA THR A 184 10.37 -13.67 -14.38
C THR A 184 9.09 -14.46 -14.08
N LEU A 185 8.16 -13.89 -13.30
CA LEU A 185 6.84 -14.48 -13.03
C LEU A 185 6.07 -14.71 -14.32
N TYR A 186 6.01 -13.69 -15.17
CA TYR A 186 5.31 -13.75 -16.44
C TYR A 186 5.86 -14.86 -17.37
N PHE A 187 7.20 -14.91 -17.58
CA PHE A 187 7.81 -15.93 -18.43
C PHE A 187 7.67 -17.36 -17.89
N LYS A 188 7.48 -17.52 -16.58
CA LYS A 188 7.30 -18.82 -15.96
C LYS A 188 5.85 -19.30 -15.95
N THR A 189 4.87 -18.37 -15.82
CA THR A 189 3.46 -18.72 -15.61
C THR A 189 2.54 -18.33 -16.78
N GLY A 190 2.96 -17.41 -17.63
CA GLY A 190 2.09 -16.79 -18.63
C GLY A 190 0.95 -15.93 -18.03
N LYS A 191 0.97 -15.69 -16.70
CA LYS A 191 -0.12 -15.02 -15.97
C LYS A 191 0.31 -13.67 -15.44
N THR A 192 -0.63 -12.72 -15.41
CA THR A 192 -0.44 -11.35 -14.89
C THR A 192 -1.45 -10.96 -13.82
N SER A 193 -2.58 -11.68 -13.70
CA SER A 193 -3.59 -11.46 -12.68
C SER A 193 -3.03 -11.79 -11.30
N ILE A 194 -3.25 -10.90 -10.32
CA ILE A 194 -2.79 -11.06 -8.93
C ILE A 194 -3.40 -12.33 -8.30
N GLU A 195 -4.69 -12.56 -8.52
CA GLU A 195 -5.41 -13.73 -7.99
C GLU A 195 -4.82 -15.04 -8.54
N SER A 196 -4.61 -15.11 -9.85
CA SER A 196 -4.05 -16.32 -10.48
C SER A 196 -2.58 -16.56 -10.11
N LEU A 197 -1.79 -15.50 -9.84
CA LEU A 197 -0.42 -15.62 -9.40
C LEU A 197 -0.32 -16.05 -7.93
N SER A 198 -1.19 -15.58 -7.06
CA SER A 198 -1.21 -15.98 -5.65
C SER A 198 -1.52 -17.47 -5.47
N THR A 199 -2.34 -18.04 -6.36
CA THR A 199 -2.64 -19.49 -6.37
C THR A 199 -1.59 -20.33 -7.07
N ALA A 200 -1.00 -19.84 -8.15
CA ALA A 200 -0.02 -20.58 -8.96
C ALA A 200 1.39 -20.61 -8.36
N SER A 201 1.77 -19.59 -7.59
CA SER A 201 3.15 -19.43 -7.06
C SER A 201 3.59 -20.53 -6.07
N LEU A 202 2.67 -21.33 -5.60
CA LEU A 202 2.79 -22.11 -4.37
C LEU A 202 3.41 -23.50 -4.54
N GLY A 203 3.80 -23.89 -5.73
CA GLY A 203 4.43 -25.17 -6.01
C GLY A 203 5.28 -25.19 -7.27
N MET A 204 5.23 -24.11 -8.05
CA MET A 204 5.85 -24.07 -9.38
C MET A 204 7.31 -23.60 -9.38
N TYR A 205 7.81 -23.07 -8.25
CA TYR A 205 9.14 -22.47 -8.21
C TYR A 205 10.10 -23.23 -7.30
N SER A 206 11.34 -23.41 -7.76
CA SER A 206 12.41 -23.86 -6.89
C SER A 206 12.65 -22.85 -5.75
N GLU A 207 13.10 -23.34 -4.61
CA GLU A 207 13.35 -22.49 -3.44
C GLU A 207 14.26 -21.28 -3.75
N PRO A 208 15.40 -21.42 -4.50
CA PRO A 208 16.22 -20.27 -4.86
C PRO A 208 15.48 -19.22 -5.69
N LEU A 209 14.56 -19.65 -6.58
CA LEU A 209 13.78 -18.74 -7.40
C LEU A 209 12.74 -17.98 -6.56
N GLN A 210 12.11 -18.64 -5.58
CA GLN A 210 11.18 -17.97 -4.65
C GLN A 210 11.91 -16.88 -3.85
N TRP A 211 13.11 -17.14 -3.35
CA TRP A 211 13.94 -16.16 -2.67
C TRP A 211 14.33 -14.99 -3.57
N PHE A 212 14.76 -15.26 -4.81
CA PHE A 212 15.08 -14.21 -5.78
C PHE A 212 13.87 -13.30 -6.04
N LEU A 213 12.71 -13.90 -6.29
CA LEU A 213 11.47 -13.16 -6.53
C LEU A 213 11.04 -12.35 -5.29
N PHE A 214 11.08 -12.98 -4.12
CA PHE A 214 10.79 -12.29 -2.86
C PHE A 214 11.68 -11.06 -2.66
N PHE A 215 13.00 -11.21 -2.81
CA PHE A 215 13.91 -10.08 -2.66
C PHE A 215 13.74 -9.00 -3.72
N SER A 216 13.36 -9.36 -4.95
CA SER A 216 13.06 -8.40 -6.01
C SER A 216 11.90 -7.48 -5.65
N PHE A 217 10.81 -8.04 -5.12
CA PHE A 217 9.66 -7.26 -4.64
C PHE A 217 9.94 -6.58 -3.30
N PHE A 218 10.57 -7.29 -2.37
CA PHE A 218 10.94 -6.77 -1.06
C PHE A 218 11.74 -5.48 -1.16
N LEU A 219 12.78 -5.45 -2.00
CA LEU A 219 13.65 -4.28 -2.15
C LEU A 219 12.88 -3.07 -2.68
N ALA A 220 12.00 -3.25 -3.67
CA ALA A 220 11.16 -2.17 -4.18
C ALA A 220 10.27 -1.57 -3.08
N PHE A 221 9.62 -2.43 -2.30
CA PHE A 221 8.71 -1.99 -1.25
C PHE A 221 9.46 -1.43 -0.04
N ALA A 222 10.59 -2.02 0.35
CA ALA A 222 11.45 -1.53 1.42
C ALA A 222 12.03 -0.14 1.13
N ILE A 223 12.40 0.14 -0.11
CA ILE A 223 12.79 1.49 -0.55
C ILE A 223 11.60 2.44 -0.46
N LYS A 224 10.43 2.02 -0.92
CA LYS A 224 9.25 2.90 -1.00
C LYS A 224 8.69 3.26 0.36
N ILE A 225 8.61 2.32 1.32
CA ILE A 225 8.16 2.56 2.70
C ILE A 225 9.23 3.17 3.60
N PRO A 226 10.33 3.57 3.13
CA PRO A 226 11.67 3.80 3.63
C PRO A 226 12.07 2.94 4.84
N LEU A 227 12.01 1.61 4.70
CA LEU A 227 12.50 0.69 5.73
C LEU A 227 14.01 0.89 5.95
N PHE A 228 14.48 0.84 7.22
CA PHE A 228 15.91 0.87 7.49
C PHE A 228 16.61 -0.33 6.80
N PRO A 229 17.75 -0.15 6.10
CA PRO A 229 18.56 1.07 5.90
C PRO A 229 18.19 1.88 4.63
N PHE A 230 17.14 1.55 3.89
CA PHE A 230 16.77 2.14 2.60
C PHE A 230 16.06 3.52 2.71
N HIS A 231 16.04 4.13 3.89
CA HIS A 231 15.28 5.34 4.23
C HIS A 231 15.97 6.66 3.88
N THR A 232 17.25 6.66 3.53
CA THR A 232 18.08 7.89 3.49
C THR A 232 17.63 8.94 2.47
N TRP A 233 16.81 8.58 1.49
CA TRP A 233 16.24 9.50 0.52
C TRP A 233 15.11 10.36 1.11
N MET A 234 14.33 9.80 2.03
CA MET A 234 13.06 10.34 2.47
C MET A 234 13.20 11.66 3.26
N PRO A 235 14.10 11.81 4.27
CA PRO A 235 14.25 13.08 4.98
C PRO A 235 14.68 14.23 4.08
N ASP A 236 15.57 13.99 3.12
CA ASP A 236 16.04 15.02 2.19
C ASP A 236 14.91 15.46 1.24
N VAL A 237 14.14 14.50 0.72
CA VAL A 237 13.01 14.76 -0.17
C VAL A 237 11.91 15.55 0.54
N HIS A 238 11.49 15.14 1.75
CA HIS A 238 10.47 15.87 2.52
C HIS A 238 10.90 17.30 2.84
N THR A 239 12.18 17.48 3.17
CA THR A 239 12.72 18.80 3.49
C THR A 239 12.67 19.73 2.28
N GLN A 240 12.95 19.20 1.09
CA GLN A 240 13.04 20.01 -0.13
C GLN A 240 11.72 20.11 -0.90
N ALA A 241 10.83 19.12 -0.82
CA ALA A 241 9.56 19.11 -1.54
C ALA A 241 8.69 20.33 -1.18
N PRO A 242 7.88 20.87 -2.13
CA PRO A 242 6.85 21.84 -1.78
C PRO A 242 5.90 21.25 -0.74
N THR A 243 5.19 22.10 0.01
CA THR A 243 4.31 21.66 1.11
C THR A 243 3.37 20.54 0.67
N VAL A 244 2.62 20.76 -0.40
CA VAL A 244 1.67 19.80 -0.98
C VAL A 244 2.36 18.49 -1.37
N GLY A 245 3.54 18.56 -2.00
CA GLY A 245 4.33 17.36 -2.31
C GLY A 245 4.74 16.57 -1.06
N SER A 246 5.05 17.26 0.06
CA SER A 246 5.33 16.57 1.34
C SER A 246 4.07 15.93 1.94
N VAL A 247 2.89 16.57 1.78
CA VAL A 247 1.60 16.07 2.23
C VAL A 247 1.25 14.77 1.49
N ASP A 248 1.32 14.78 0.15
CA ASP A 248 0.96 13.63 -0.67
C ASP A 248 1.97 12.49 -0.48
N LEU A 249 3.25 12.82 -0.37
CA LEU A 249 4.31 11.84 -0.12
C LEU A 249 4.09 11.14 1.24
N ALA A 250 3.96 11.90 2.34
CA ALA A 250 3.75 11.35 3.68
C ALA A 250 2.35 10.78 3.86
N GLY A 251 1.33 11.43 3.31
CA GLY A 251 -0.06 11.03 3.44
C GLY A 251 -0.36 9.68 2.79
N VAL A 252 0.17 9.47 1.58
CA VAL A 252 -0.25 8.35 0.74
C VAL A 252 0.90 7.55 0.11
N LEU A 253 1.88 8.21 -0.54
CA LEU A 253 2.87 7.53 -1.38
C LEU A 253 3.75 6.53 -0.60
N LEU A 254 4.09 6.83 0.65
CA LEU A 254 4.87 5.91 1.49
C LEU A 254 4.10 4.62 1.82
N LYS A 255 2.76 4.66 1.89
CA LYS A 255 1.90 3.51 2.18
C LYS A 255 1.88 2.47 1.05
N ILE A 256 2.20 2.90 -0.16
CA ILE A 256 2.28 2.00 -1.32
C ILE A 256 3.31 0.88 -1.08
N GLY A 257 4.41 1.16 -0.37
CA GLY A 257 5.40 0.13 0.00
C GLY A 257 4.82 -0.91 0.96
N ALA A 258 4.14 -0.48 2.02
CA ALA A 258 3.47 -1.41 2.96
C ALA A 258 2.34 -2.19 2.27
N TYR A 259 1.55 -1.52 1.43
CA TYR A 259 0.53 -2.17 0.61
C TYR A 259 1.13 -3.25 -0.31
N GLY A 260 2.31 -2.98 -0.91
CA GLY A 260 3.02 -3.94 -1.73
C GLY A 260 3.40 -5.22 -0.98
N PHE A 261 3.83 -5.12 0.27
CA PHE A 261 4.07 -6.29 1.12
C PHE A 261 2.80 -7.11 1.33
N ILE A 262 1.67 -6.45 1.62
CA ILE A 262 0.37 -7.11 1.83
C ILE A 262 -0.12 -7.77 0.55
N ARG A 263 -0.02 -7.09 -0.57
CA ARG A 263 -0.65 -7.51 -1.82
C ARG A 263 0.18 -8.53 -2.61
N PHE A 264 1.51 -8.48 -2.51
CA PHE A 264 2.41 -9.25 -3.37
C PHE A 264 3.39 -10.13 -2.61
N CYS A 265 4.24 -9.56 -1.73
CA CYS A 265 5.32 -10.34 -1.12
C CYS A 265 4.79 -11.56 -0.37
N ILE A 266 3.80 -11.37 0.48
CA ILE A 266 3.31 -12.42 1.36
C ILE A 266 2.42 -13.42 0.62
N PRO A 267 1.43 -12.98 -0.20
CA PRO A 267 0.62 -13.93 -0.94
C PRO A 267 1.37 -14.72 -2.02
N PHE A 268 2.37 -14.09 -2.67
CA PHE A 268 3.13 -14.76 -3.74
C PHE A 268 4.27 -15.62 -3.20
N PHE A 269 4.90 -15.20 -2.09
CA PHE A 269 6.09 -15.83 -1.53
C PHE A 269 5.90 -16.08 -0.02
N PRO A 270 4.91 -16.89 0.40
CA PRO A 270 4.58 -17.06 1.80
C PRO A 270 5.71 -17.69 2.62
N GLU A 271 6.44 -18.68 2.05
CA GLU A 271 7.55 -19.33 2.75
C GLU A 271 8.74 -18.38 2.98
N PRO A 272 9.30 -17.69 1.95
CA PRO A 272 10.31 -16.66 2.18
C PRO A 272 9.84 -15.55 3.12
N SER A 273 8.55 -15.18 3.08
CA SER A 273 7.99 -14.16 3.96
C SER A 273 8.00 -14.57 5.42
N LEU A 274 7.59 -15.81 5.74
CA LEU A 274 7.63 -16.34 7.10
C LEU A 274 9.06 -16.52 7.61
N LEU A 275 9.95 -17.06 6.79
CA LEU A 275 11.36 -17.22 7.16
C LEU A 275 12.06 -15.86 7.35
N SER A 276 11.55 -14.82 6.69
CA SER A 276 12.03 -13.44 6.82
C SER A 276 11.50 -12.71 8.05
N GLN A 277 10.50 -13.23 8.73
CA GLN A 277 9.78 -12.57 9.81
C GLN A 277 10.71 -11.88 10.81
N ASN A 278 11.64 -12.61 11.40
CA ASN A 278 12.49 -12.09 12.47
C ASN A 278 13.40 -10.96 12.01
N TRP A 279 14.09 -11.11 10.88
CA TRP A 279 15.02 -10.07 10.43
C TRP A 279 14.29 -8.83 9.89
N VAL A 280 13.09 -8.97 9.28
CA VAL A 280 12.27 -7.82 8.87
C VAL A 280 11.75 -7.07 10.09
N GLN A 281 11.30 -7.78 11.13
CA GLN A 281 10.91 -7.17 12.41
C GLN A 281 12.09 -6.44 13.07
N ILE A 282 13.30 -7.00 13.04
CA ILE A 282 14.51 -6.33 13.56
C ILE A 282 14.77 -5.04 12.79
N LEU A 283 14.72 -5.04 11.46
CA LEU A 283 14.90 -3.82 10.67
C LEU A 283 13.81 -2.78 10.97
N ALA A 284 12.57 -3.21 11.17
CA ALA A 284 11.47 -2.34 11.56
C ALA A 284 11.70 -1.69 12.92
N VAL A 285 12.11 -2.48 13.93
CA VAL A 285 12.44 -2.00 15.29
C VAL A 285 13.64 -1.03 15.26
N ILE A 286 14.68 -1.33 14.48
CA ILE A 286 15.79 -0.38 14.28
C ILE A 286 15.25 0.92 13.68
N GLY A 287 14.38 0.86 12.68
CA GLY A 287 13.74 2.03 12.09
C GLY A 287 12.93 2.85 13.09
N ILE A 288 12.19 2.19 13.99
CA ILE A 288 11.42 2.83 15.06
C ILE A 288 12.34 3.62 16.01
N VAL A 289 13.34 2.96 16.57
CA VAL A 289 14.25 3.58 17.57
C VAL A 289 15.13 4.63 16.90
N TYR A 290 15.79 4.28 15.80
CA TYR A 290 16.66 5.20 15.05
C TYR A 290 15.92 6.43 14.55
N GLY A 291 14.73 6.23 13.95
CA GLY A 291 13.89 7.32 13.45
C GLY A 291 13.52 8.31 14.56
N SER A 292 13.09 7.81 15.71
CA SER A 292 12.76 8.62 16.89
C SER A 292 13.97 9.37 17.45
N MET A 293 15.12 8.72 17.57
CA MET A 293 16.36 9.36 18.05
C MET A 293 16.87 10.40 17.03
N ALA A 294 16.80 10.10 15.75
CA ALA A 294 17.19 11.06 14.72
C ALA A 294 16.27 12.29 14.68
N ALA A 295 14.96 12.13 14.94
CA ALA A 295 14.01 13.24 15.02
C ALA A 295 14.35 14.21 16.18
N LEU A 296 14.82 13.71 17.34
CA LEU A 296 15.21 14.53 18.51
C LEU A 296 16.29 15.56 18.21
N VAL A 297 17.23 15.25 17.33
CA VAL A 297 18.41 16.09 17.07
C VAL A 297 18.22 17.03 15.86
N GLN A 298 17.08 16.94 15.16
CA GLN A 298 16.83 17.82 14.00
C GLN A 298 16.49 19.26 14.42
N THR A 299 16.88 20.19 13.58
CA THR A 299 16.58 21.61 13.72
C THR A 299 15.56 22.12 12.70
N ASP A 300 15.40 21.43 11.57
CA ASP A 300 14.38 21.73 10.54
C ASP A 300 13.07 21.00 10.90
N ILE A 301 11.97 21.76 11.02
CA ILE A 301 10.65 21.23 11.42
C ILE A 301 10.09 20.20 10.44
N LYS A 302 10.35 20.31 9.13
CA LYS A 302 9.97 19.28 8.14
C LYS A 302 10.79 17.99 8.34
N ARG A 303 12.07 18.14 8.68
CA ARG A 303 12.97 17.01 8.86
C ARG A 303 12.66 16.24 10.14
N ILE A 304 12.22 16.93 11.21
CA ILE A 304 11.70 16.27 12.43
C ILE A 304 10.55 15.32 12.06
N ILE A 305 9.55 15.79 11.32
CA ILE A 305 8.37 15.00 10.95
C ILE A 305 8.71 13.91 9.93
N ALA A 306 9.69 14.15 9.05
CA ALA A 306 10.17 13.09 8.15
C ALA A 306 10.77 11.90 8.93
N TYR A 307 11.65 12.14 9.91
CA TYR A 307 12.18 11.07 10.77
C TYR A 307 11.10 10.45 11.69
N SER A 308 10.11 11.23 12.13
CA SER A 308 8.90 10.73 12.78
C SER A 308 8.18 9.70 11.90
N SER A 309 8.00 10.00 10.61
CA SER A 309 7.39 9.07 9.66
C SER A 309 8.16 7.77 9.51
N LEU A 310 9.51 7.79 9.56
CA LEU A 310 10.34 6.59 9.56
C LEU A 310 9.99 5.67 10.73
N SER A 311 9.82 6.23 11.93
CA SER A 311 9.42 5.48 13.12
C SER A 311 8.03 4.88 12.98
N HIS A 312 7.02 5.66 12.61
CA HIS A 312 5.63 5.19 12.49
C HIS A 312 5.45 4.14 11.39
N LEU A 313 6.17 4.26 10.26
CA LEU A 313 6.16 3.25 9.21
C LEU A 313 6.92 1.98 9.62
N GLY A 314 7.93 2.10 10.48
CA GLY A 314 8.54 0.97 11.16
C GLY A 314 7.52 0.18 11.98
N PHE A 315 6.62 0.86 12.73
CA PHE A 315 5.51 0.19 13.41
C PHE A 315 4.59 -0.54 12.43
N CYS A 316 4.23 0.07 11.27
CA CYS A 316 3.41 -0.60 10.27
C CYS A 316 4.04 -1.94 9.83
N ILE A 317 5.34 -1.96 9.48
CA ILE A 317 6.05 -3.18 9.06
C ILE A 317 6.16 -4.19 10.19
N LEU A 318 6.44 -3.74 11.42
CA LEU A 318 6.47 -4.61 12.60
C LEU A 318 5.13 -5.34 12.78
N GLY A 319 4.01 -4.61 12.65
CA GLY A 319 2.66 -5.17 12.73
C GLY A 319 2.39 -6.17 11.61
N LEU A 320 2.68 -5.82 10.36
CA LEU A 320 2.45 -6.69 9.21
C LEU A 320 3.24 -8.00 9.33
N PHE A 321 4.53 -7.94 9.66
CA PHE A 321 5.37 -9.13 9.81
C PHE A 321 5.28 -9.81 11.17
N SER A 322 4.37 -9.38 12.06
CA SER A 322 4.05 -10.15 13.26
C SER A 322 3.28 -11.43 12.97
N PHE A 323 2.58 -11.48 11.82
CA PHE A 323 1.66 -12.56 11.42
C PHE A 323 0.61 -12.90 12.48
N THR A 324 0.23 -11.91 13.28
CA THR A 324 -0.87 -11.99 14.24
C THR A 324 -2.03 -11.12 13.76
N ASN A 325 -3.26 -11.51 14.09
CA ASN A 325 -4.43 -10.75 13.61
C ASN A 325 -4.38 -9.29 14.10
N GLU A 326 -4.07 -9.07 15.37
CA GLU A 326 -4.00 -7.73 15.95
C GLU A 326 -2.89 -6.90 15.30
N GLY A 327 -1.70 -7.49 15.09
CA GLY A 327 -0.57 -6.79 14.49
C GLY A 327 -0.82 -6.40 13.03
N VAL A 328 -1.41 -7.31 12.25
CA VAL A 328 -1.71 -7.07 10.84
C VAL A 328 -2.80 -6.02 10.68
N VAL A 329 -3.94 -6.16 11.38
CA VAL A 329 -5.02 -5.16 11.35
C VAL A 329 -4.53 -3.81 11.87
N GLY A 330 -3.73 -3.81 12.96
CA GLY A 330 -3.09 -2.62 13.50
C GLY A 330 -2.16 -1.94 12.49
N GLY A 331 -1.31 -2.72 11.80
CA GLY A 331 -0.41 -2.23 10.75
C GLY A 331 -1.15 -1.60 9.58
N MET A 332 -2.23 -2.25 9.11
CA MET A 332 -3.12 -1.71 8.07
C MET A 332 -3.80 -0.40 8.52
N LEU A 333 -4.36 -0.37 9.74
CA LEU A 333 -5.00 0.84 10.27
C LEU A 333 -4.01 1.97 10.49
N GLN A 334 -2.79 1.66 10.94
CA GLN A 334 -1.73 2.66 11.15
C GLN A 334 -1.30 3.33 9.85
N MET A 335 -1.33 2.65 8.71
CA MET A 335 -1.11 3.31 7.41
C MET A 335 -2.10 4.45 7.18
N VAL A 336 -3.38 4.23 7.46
CA VAL A 336 -4.43 5.26 7.32
C VAL A 336 -4.25 6.36 8.36
N SER A 337 -4.08 5.99 9.63
CA SER A 337 -3.91 6.90 10.76
C SER A 337 -2.72 7.84 10.58
N HIS A 338 -1.55 7.28 10.22
CA HIS A 338 -0.36 8.05 9.91
C HIS A 338 -0.58 8.99 8.71
N GLY A 339 -1.32 8.56 7.68
CA GLY A 339 -1.67 9.40 6.54
C GLY A 339 -2.41 10.67 6.95
N ILE A 340 -3.43 10.53 7.79
CA ILE A 340 -4.24 11.63 8.29
C ILE A 340 -3.42 12.55 9.21
N SER A 341 -2.78 12.00 10.24
CA SER A 341 -2.09 12.78 11.28
C SER A 341 -0.86 13.50 10.72
N THR A 342 0.01 12.79 9.99
CA THR A 342 1.24 13.35 9.43
C THR A 342 0.93 14.28 8.25
N GLY A 343 -0.05 13.96 7.42
CA GLY A 343 -0.54 14.85 6.38
C GLY A 343 -1.02 16.18 6.94
N MET A 344 -1.77 16.15 8.03
CA MET A 344 -2.22 17.35 8.76
C MET A 344 -1.03 18.17 9.28
N ILE A 345 -0.02 17.52 9.90
CA ILE A 345 1.16 18.22 10.41
C ILE A 345 1.93 18.89 9.25
N PHE A 346 2.13 18.21 8.11
CA PHE A 346 2.80 18.82 6.95
C PHE A 346 2.02 19.98 6.34
N LEU A 347 0.68 19.91 6.27
CA LEU A 347 -0.16 21.04 5.88
C LEU A 347 0.07 22.25 6.78
N MET A 348 0.06 22.03 8.10
CA MET A 348 0.26 23.08 9.10
C MET A 348 1.69 23.66 9.07
N ILE A 349 2.71 22.83 8.86
CA ILE A 349 4.08 23.30 8.62
C ILE A 349 4.14 24.18 7.39
N GLY A 350 3.40 23.85 6.34
CA GLY A 350 3.29 24.71 5.16
C GLY A 350 2.63 26.05 5.47
N MET A 351 1.53 26.04 6.21
CA MET A 351 0.80 27.26 6.59
C MET A 351 1.67 28.22 7.43
N ILE A 352 2.47 27.69 8.36
CA ILE A 352 3.38 28.53 9.14
C ILE A 352 4.59 28.98 8.31
N TYR A 353 5.09 28.13 7.40
CA TYR A 353 6.20 28.51 6.52
C TYR A 353 5.84 29.69 5.59
N GLU A 354 4.59 29.77 5.12
CA GLU A 354 4.12 30.92 4.32
C GLU A 354 4.17 32.25 5.09
N ARG A 355 4.04 32.18 6.42
CA ARG A 355 4.06 33.35 7.29
C ARG A 355 5.47 33.69 7.80
N ALA A 356 6.25 32.66 8.12
CA ALA A 356 7.55 32.80 8.78
C ALA A 356 8.74 32.78 7.81
N HIS A 357 8.59 32.16 6.63
CA HIS A 357 9.64 31.92 5.63
C HIS A 357 10.90 31.24 6.19
N THR A 358 10.77 30.55 7.33
CA THR A 358 11.83 29.76 7.97
C THR A 358 11.29 28.41 8.40
N ARG A 359 12.19 27.41 8.51
CA ARG A 359 11.90 26.07 9.04
C ARG A 359 12.76 25.75 10.26
N ASN A 360 13.64 26.65 10.66
CA ASN A 360 14.49 26.44 11.81
C ASN A 360 13.69 26.58 13.11
N ILE A 361 13.56 25.47 13.87
CA ILE A 361 12.79 25.45 15.11
C ILE A 361 13.25 26.49 16.13
N ALA A 362 14.53 26.88 16.12
CA ALA A 362 15.08 27.86 17.05
C ALA A 362 14.56 29.29 16.84
N GLU A 363 13.97 29.56 15.66
CA GLU A 363 13.39 30.86 15.33
C GLU A 363 11.92 30.99 15.74
N PHE A 364 11.30 29.85 16.12
CA PHE A 364 9.94 29.81 16.63
C PHE A 364 9.89 29.87 18.14
N GLY A 365 8.70 30.12 18.67
CA GLY A 365 8.39 30.14 20.10
C GLY A 365 7.21 31.07 20.39
N GLY A 366 6.41 30.75 21.40
CA GLY A 366 5.25 31.54 21.81
C GLY A 366 4.13 31.61 20.78
N LEU A 367 4.08 30.70 19.82
CA LEU A 367 3.03 30.65 18.78
C LEU A 367 1.64 30.45 19.38
N ALA A 368 1.52 29.76 20.52
CA ALA A 368 0.26 29.53 21.20
C ALA A 368 -0.45 30.83 21.60
N GLY A 369 0.30 31.87 21.96
CA GLY A 369 -0.26 33.18 22.27
C GLY A 369 -0.58 34.03 21.05
N GLN A 370 0.12 33.81 19.93
CA GLN A 370 -0.08 34.60 18.70
C GLN A 370 -1.13 33.96 17.75
N MET A 371 -1.16 32.62 17.68
CA MET A 371 -1.96 31.84 16.78
C MET A 371 -2.69 30.71 17.55
N PRO A 372 -3.68 31.03 18.40
CA PRO A 372 -4.33 30.04 19.25
C PRO A 372 -5.08 28.98 18.46
N VAL A 373 -5.76 29.32 17.36
CA VAL A 373 -6.46 28.35 16.51
C VAL A 373 -5.47 27.39 15.86
N PHE A 374 -4.42 27.92 15.25
CA PHE A 374 -3.33 27.10 14.70
C PHE A 374 -2.76 26.14 15.76
N SER A 375 -2.46 26.66 16.95
CA SER A 375 -1.83 25.86 18.02
C SER A 375 -2.73 24.75 18.52
N THR A 376 -4.05 24.98 18.57
CA THR A 376 -5.02 23.94 18.92
C THR A 376 -5.05 22.81 17.89
N PHE A 377 -5.17 23.13 16.60
CA PHE A 377 -5.13 22.12 15.53
C PHE A 377 -3.80 21.37 15.51
N PHE A 378 -2.68 22.10 15.67
CA PHE A 378 -1.34 21.50 15.68
C PHE A 378 -1.16 20.54 16.86
N LEU A 379 -1.63 20.92 18.04
CA LEU A 379 -1.57 20.07 19.23
C LEU A 379 -2.39 18.79 19.04
N ILE A 380 -3.61 18.87 18.47
CA ILE A 380 -4.43 17.69 18.16
C ILE A 380 -3.67 16.74 17.21
N ALA A 381 -3.08 17.25 16.12
CA ALA A 381 -2.35 16.45 15.16
C ALA A 381 -1.11 15.79 15.78
N VAL A 382 -0.37 16.51 16.62
CA VAL A 382 0.81 15.99 17.30
C VAL A 382 0.42 14.94 18.36
N LEU A 383 -0.60 15.20 19.19
CA LEU A 383 -1.09 14.23 20.17
C LEU A 383 -1.62 12.94 19.51
N SER A 384 -2.23 13.08 18.33
CA SER A 384 -2.59 11.92 17.51
C SER A 384 -1.37 11.13 17.07
N SER A 385 -0.28 11.80 16.66
CA SER A 385 0.97 11.14 16.28
C SER A 385 1.75 10.57 17.49
N VAL A 386 1.54 11.12 18.69
CA VAL A 386 2.07 10.54 19.96
C VAL A 386 1.35 9.24 20.33
N GLY A 387 0.15 9.02 19.80
CA GLY A 387 -0.69 7.89 20.17
C GLY A 387 -1.49 8.15 21.46
N LEU A 388 -2.05 9.36 21.62
CA LEU A 388 -2.91 9.65 22.78
C LEU A 388 -4.21 8.81 22.67
N PRO A 389 -4.64 8.10 23.73
CA PRO A 389 -5.93 7.41 23.77
C PRO A 389 -7.09 8.33 23.36
N GLY A 390 -7.98 7.82 22.49
CA GLY A 390 -9.04 8.59 21.87
C GLY A 390 -8.67 9.24 20.53
N THR A 391 -7.44 9.06 20.05
CA THR A 391 -7.01 9.47 18.71
C THR A 391 -6.66 8.25 17.84
N ASN A 392 -6.67 8.45 16.53
CA ASN A 392 -6.46 7.38 15.55
C ASN A 392 -5.08 6.69 15.65
N GLY A 393 -4.02 7.42 16.02
CA GLY A 393 -2.68 6.86 16.16
C GLY A 393 -2.59 5.80 17.26
N PHE A 394 -3.30 6.02 18.38
CA PHE A 394 -3.32 5.07 19.50
C PHE A 394 -3.84 3.69 19.07
N VAL A 395 -4.95 3.65 18.33
CA VAL A 395 -5.60 2.38 17.97
C VAL A 395 -4.67 1.49 17.13
N GLY A 396 -4.04 2.08 16.12
CA GLY A 396 -3.10 1.35 15.26
C GLY A 396 -1.86 0.87 16.01
N GLU A 397 -1.17 1.76 16.72
CA GLU A 397 0.07 1.42 17.44
C GLU A 397 -0.15 0.44 18.58
N PHE A 398 -1.25 0.57 19.33
CA PHE A 398 -1.60 -0.37 20.39
C PHE A 398 -1.81 -1.79 19.84
N LEU A 399 -2.58 -1.94 18.75
CA LEU A 399 -2.80 -3.24 18.11
C LEU A 399 -1.50 -3.82 17.56
N ILE A 400 -0.63 -2.99 16.97
CA ILE A 400 0.70 -3.42 16.49
C ILE A 400 1.55 -3.98 17.63
N LEU A 401 1.63 -3.25 18.75
CA LEU A 401 2.41 -3.69 19.92
C LEU A 401 1.87 -4.98 20.50
N MET A 402 0.54 -5.12 20.62
CA MET A 402 -0.08 -6.36 21.07
C MET A 402 0.29 -7.54 20.16
N GLY A 403 0.23 -7.34 18.86
CA GLY A 403 0.62 -8.38 17.88
C GLY A 403 2.11 -8.68 17.90
N ALA A 404 2.96 -7.66 18.00
CA ALA A 404 4.41 -7.81 18.07
C ALA A 404 4.86 -8.56 19.33
N ILE A 405 4.28 -8.27 20.50
CA ILE A 405 4.57 -8.96 21.77
C ILE A 405 4.15 -10.44 21.68
N LYS A 406 3.00 -10.74 21.06
CA LYS A 406 2.55 -12.12 20.83
C LYS A 406 3.51 -12.90 19.90
N SER A 407 4.05 -12.21 18.90
CA SER A 407 4.99 -12.80 17.93
C SER A 407 6.40 -12.97 18.52
N ASN A 408 6.93 -11.89 19.11
CA ASN A 408 8.26 -11.86 19.74
C ASN A 408 8.28 -10.81 20.86
N ILE A 409 8.32 -11.28 22.11
CA ILE A 409 8.23 -10.42 23.29
C ILE A 409 9.39 -9.41 23.37
N TRP A 410 10.59 -9.78 22.93
CA TRP A 410 11.75 -8.88 22.96
C TRP A 410 11.65 -7.76 21.95
N LEU A 411 11.27 -8.09 20.71
CA LEU A 411 11.09 -7.09 19.66
C LEU A 411 9.90 -6.17 19.96
N GLY A 412 8.79 -6.73 20.47
CA GLY A 412 7.65 -5.95 20.93
C GLY A 412 7.99 -5.03 22.10
N GLY A 413 8.78 -5.52 23.06
CA GLY A 413 9.27 -4.73 24.21
C GLY A 413 10.19 -3.57 23.79
N ILE A 414 11.13 -3.81 22.86
CA ILE A 414 11.99 -2.75 22.32
C ILE A 414 11.13 -1.75 21.50
N ALA A 415 10.20 -2.21 20.68
CA ALA A 415 9.29 -1.34 19.92
C ALA A 415 8.45 -0.44 20.85
N ALA A 416 8.01 -0.94 22.00
CA ALA A 416 7.28 -0.13 22.99
C ALA A 416 8.10 1.07 23.50
N THR A 417 9.43 0.97 23.57
CA THR A 417 10.28 2.14 23.88
C THR A 417 10.18 3.21 22.80
N GLY A 418 9.86 2.82 21.55
CA GLY A 418 9.63 3.76 20.44
C GLY A 418 8.45 4.69 20.69
N VAL A 419 7.39 4.24 21.36
CA VAL A 419 6.25 5.09 21.76
C VAL A 419 6.71 6.15 22.74
N VAL A 420 7.53 5.78 23.73
CA VAL A 420 8.10 6.72 24.71
C VAL A 420 9.01 7.75 24.01
N LEU A 421 9.87 7.28 23.11
CA LEU A 421 10.73 8.16 22.31
C LEU A 421 9.91 9.06 21.39
N GLY A 422 8.81 8.54 20.81
CA GLY A 422 7.83 9.28 20.02
C GLY A 422 7.22 10.45 20.79
N ALA A 423 6.72 10.15 21.99
CA ALA A 423 6.21 11.17 22.90
C ALA A 423 7.29 12.21 23.25
N LEU A 424 8.51 11.74 23.53
CA LEU A 424 9.62 12.60 23.92
C LEU A 424 9.95 13.64 22.82
N TYR A 425 10.22 13.22 21.57
CA TYR A 425 10.61 14.19 20.54
C TYR A 425 9.44 15.06 20.07
N LEU A 426 8.21 14.52 20.02
CA LEU A 426 7.04 15.30 19.58
C LEU A 426 6.64 16.34 20.64
N LEU A 427 6.58 15.98 21.91
CA LEU A 427 6.27 16.93 22.99
C LEU A 427 7.39 17.96 23.17
N TRP A 428 8.67 17.55 23.01
CA TRP A 428 9.80 18.48 22.99
C TRP A 428 9.71 19.45 21.80
N PHE A 429 9.28 18.96 20.63
CA PHE A 429 9.00 19.82 19.46
C PHE A 429 7.89 20.83 19.77
N VAL A 430 6.74 20.38 20.30
CA VAL A 430 5.62 21.25 20.71
C VAL A 430 6.07 22.31 21.72
N LYS A 431 6.82 21.89 22.76
CA LYS A 431 7.31 22.81 23.79
C LYS A 431 8.12 23.96 23.18
N ARG A 432 9.03 23.66 22.25
CA ARG A 432 9.87 24.69 21.61
C ARG A 432 9.11 25.52 20.59
N PHE A 433 8.23 24.89 19.82
CA PHE A 433 7.54 25.49 18.70
C PHE A 433 6.37 26.36 19.14
N LEU A 434 5.49 25.85 20.00
CA LEU A 434 4.29 26.55 20.44
C LEU A 434 4.48 27.39 21.71
N PHE A 435 5.23 26.88 22.69
CA PHE A 435 5.30 27.46 24.05
C PHE A 435 6.68 28.06 24.40
N GLY A 436 7.69 27.83 23.58
CA GLY A 436 9.02 28.38 23.80
C GLY A 436 9.07 29.91 23.69
N VAL A 437 10.20 30.50 24.09
CA VAL A 437 10.46 31.93 23.86
C VAL A 437 11.10 32.10 22.50
N SER A 438 10.50 32.91 21.64
CA SER A 438 11.08 33.25 20.34
C SER A 438 12.39 34.03 20.55
N LYS A 439 13.46 33.61 19.90
CA LYS A 439 14.73 34.36 19.87
C LYS A 439 14.70 35.51 18.87
N THR A 440 13.77 35.47 17.94
CA THR A 440 13.58 36.51 16.94
C THR A 440 12.47 37.43 17.41
N ILE A 441 12.85 38.67 17.77
CA ILE A 441 11.88 39.72 18.08
C ILE A 441 11.19 40.09 16.76
N GLN A 442 9.95 39.58 16.60
CA GLN A 442 9.18 39.91 15.41
C GLN A 442 8.51 41.25 15.58
N ALA A 443 8.72 42.11 14.58
CA ALA A 443 8.09 43.43 14.55
C ALA A 443 6.54 43.36 14.42
N LYS A 444 5.99 42.23 13.94
CA LYS A 444 4.54 41.99 13.84
C LYS A 444 4.20 40.56 14.20
N PRO A 445 3.10 40.33 14.97
CA PRO A 445 2.61 38.97 15.24
C PRO A 445 2.13 38.31 13.94
N TYR A 446 2.25 36.95 13.89
CA TYR A 446 1.68 36.18 12.81
C TYR A 446 0.16 36.24 12.84
N LYS A 447 -0.46 36.30 11.66
CA LYS A 447 -1.93 36.14 11.54
C LYS A 447 -2.29 34.66 11.76
N ASP A 448 -3.32 34.41 12.54
CA ASP A 448 -3.85 33.05 12.78
C ASP A 448 -4.47 32.47 11.49
N LEU A 449 -4.95 31.24 11.58
CA LEU A 449 -5.53 30.51 10.45
C LEU A 449 -6.69 31.29 9.82
N THR A 450 -6.72 31.27 8.50
CA THR A 450 -7.85 31.77 7.71
C THR A 450 -8.99 30.74 7.73
N PHE A 451 -10.22 31.19 7.42
CA PHE A 451 -11.38 30.30 7.31
C PHE A 451 -11.14 29.12 6.35
N ARG A 452 -10.45 29.36 5.24
CA ARG A 452 -10.06 28.32 4.27
C ARG A 452 -9.14 27.26 4.93
N GLU A 453 -8.11 27.70 5.65
CA GLU A 453 -7.15 26.81 6.32
C GLU A 453 -7.83 25.97 7.42
N VAL A 454 -8.73 26.57 8.18
CA VAL A 454 -9.59 25.84 9.15
C VAL A 454 -10.44 24.80 8.43
N GLY A 455 -11.04 25.17 7.28
CA GLY A 455 -11.84 24.25 6.45
C GLY A 455 -11.04 23.06 5.92
N ILE A 456 -9.75 23.24 5.61
CA ILE A 456 -8.85 22.15 5.19
C ILE A 456 -8.52 21.21 6.36
N LEU A 457 -8.29 21.75 7.55
CA LEU A 457 -7.83 20.97 8.71
C LEU A 457 -8.96 20.28 9.47
N SER A 458 -10.18 20.87 9.50
CA SER A 458 -11.30 20.35 10.28
C SER A 458 -11.73 18.92 9.93
N PRO A 459 -11.80 18.51 8.65
CA PRO A 459 -12.12 17.13 8.31
C PRO A 459 -11.06 16.13 8.79
N LEU A 460 -9.78 16.52 8.81
CA LEU A 460 -8.70 15.68 9.34
C LEU A 460 -8.85 15.46 10.84
N VAL A 461 -9.21 16.51 11.60
CA VAL A 461 -9.49 16.41 13.03
C VAL A 461 -10.70 15.49 13.28
N LEU A 462 -11.73 15.60 12.46
CA LEU A 462 -12.90 14.73 12.56
C LEU A 462 -12.49 13.25 12.41
N PHE A 463 -11.67 12.90 11.41
CA PHE A 463 -11.20 11.53 11.23
C PHE A 463 -10.25 11.07 12.35
N ILE A 464 -9.40 11.96 12.90
CA ILE A 464 -8.54 11.64 14.05
C ILE A 464 -9.39 11.12 15.22
N PHE A 465 -10.43 11.84 15.58
CA PHE A 465 -11.30 11.46 16.70
C PHE A 465 -12.26 10.33 16.34
N TRP A 466 -12.78 10.30 15.11
CA TRP A 466 -13.70 9.22 14.70
C TRP A 466 -13.00 7.86 14.77
N ILE A 467 -11.84 7.72 14.15
CA ILE A 467 -11.07 6.46 14.21
C ILE A 467 -10.60 6.17 15.64
N GLY A 468 -10.24 7.22 16.42
CA GLY A 468 -9.75 7.05 17.78
C GLY A 468 -10.82 6.64 18.80
N ILE A 469 -12.06 7.14 18.66
CA ILE A 469 -13.16 6.88 19.61
C ILE A 469 -14.01 5.70 19.15
N TYR A 470 -14.27 5.57 17.84
CA TYR A 470 -15.12 4.52 17.27
C TYR A 470 -14.44 3.84 16.08
N PRO A 471 -13.37 3.03 16.32
CA PRO A 471 -12.59 2.37 15.26
C PRO A 471 -13.33 1.23 14.56
N LYS A 472 -14.42 0.70 15.16
CA LYS A 472 -15.12 -0.50 14.71
C LYS A 472 -15.40 -0.54 13.20
N PRO A 473 -15.95 0.49 12.53
CA PRO A 473 -16.22 0.43 11.09
C PRO A 473 -14.97 0.22 10.24
N PHE A 474 -13.85 0.82 10.64
CA PHE A 474 -12.57 0.69 9.93
C PHE A 474 -11.94 -0.68 10.15
N LEU A 475 -12.03 -1.21 11.37
CA LEU A 475 -11.51 -2.53 11.72
C LEU A 475 -12.29 -3.65 11.01
N GLU A 476 -13.62 -3.55 10.91
CA GLU A 476 -14.46 -4.52 10.19
C GLU A 476 -14.11 -4.59 8.70
N ILE A 477 -13.85 -3.45 8.05
CA ILE A 477 -13.41 -3.39 6.66
C ILE A 477 -12.05 -4.06 6.48
N LEU A 478 -11.12 -3.88 7.42
CA LEU A 478 -9.76 -4.44 7.36
C LEU A 478 -9.72 -5.93 7.68
N GLN A 479 -10.69 -6.44 8.46
CA GLN A 479 -10.66 -7.82 8.94
C GLN A 479 -10.70 -8.85 7.80
N SER A 480 -11.49 -8.62 6.75
CA SER A 480 -11.56 -9.52 5.60
C SER A 480 -10.22 -9.59 4.85
N SER A 481 -9.57 -8.44 4.62
CA SER A 481 -8.24 -8.38 4.01
C SER A 481 -7.17 -9.00 4.89
N SER A 482 -7.24 -8.80 6.22
CA SER A 482 -6.32 -9.41 7.18
C SER A 482 -6.44 -10.94 7.17
N ASN A 483 -7.64 -11.48 7.10
CA ASN A 483 -7.87 -12.93 7.04
C ASN A 483 -7.25 -13.54 5.77
N VAL A 484 -7.42 -12.91 4.61
CA VAL A 484 -6.79 -13.36 3.36
C VAL A 484 -5.26 -13.37 3.48
N TYR A 485 -4.71 -12.29 4.02
CA TYR A 485 -3.27 -12.15 4.25
C TYR A 485 -2.72 -13.23 5.20
N LEU A 486 -3.36 -13.44 6.35
CA LEU A 486 -2.92 -14.43 7.35
C LEU A 486 -3.07 -15.87 6.85
N ASN A 487 -4.15 -16.17 6.12
CA ASN A 487 -4.36 -17.48 5.53
C ASN A 487 -3.30 -17.81 4.48
N SER A 488 -2.88 -16.83 3.68
CA SER A 488 -1.80 -17.03 2.70
C SER A 488 -0.44 -17.31 3.35
N ALA A 489 -0.20 -16.74 4.53
CA ALA A 489 1.04 -16.86 5.29
C ALA A 489 1.03 -18.01 6.32
N SER A 490 -0.06 -18.77 6.48
CA SER A 490 -0.13 -19.82 7.50
C SER A 490 0.83 -20.98 7.18
N MET A 491 1.53 -21.48 8.19
CA MET A 491 2.39 -22.68 8.05
C MET A 491 1.60 -23.90 7.57
N GLN A 492 0.36 -24.04 8.01
CA GLN A 492 -0.53 -25.13 7.57
C GLN A 492 -0.77 -25.06 6.06
N SER A 493 -1.08 -23.88 5.51
CA SER A 493 -1.25 -23.73 4.06
C SER A 493 0.03 -24.02 3.26
N ILE A 494 1.21 -23.70 3.82
CA ILE A 494 2.50 -24.01 3.19
C ILE A 494 2.78 -25.51 3.21
N VAL A 495 2.50 -26.19 4.32
CA VAL A 495 2.68 -27.64 4.46
C VAL A 495 1.74 -28.39 3.52
N GLU A 496 0.45 -28.06 3.54
CA GLU A 496 -0.56 -28.64 2.64
C GLU A 496 -0.17 -28.51 1.16
N ARG A 497 0.40 -27.36 0.78
CA ARG A 497 0.88 -27.08 -0.58
C ARG A 497 2.14 -27.86 -0.95
N LYS A 498 3.07 -28.04 -0.02
CA LYS A 498 4.27 -28.87 -0.23
C LYS A 498 3.90 -30.35 -0.36
N ASP A 499 2.91 -30.81 0.38
CA ASP A 499 2.43 -32.20 0.28
C ASP A 499 1.69 -32.43 -1.04
N LEU A 500 0.84 -31.49 -1.47
CA LEU A 500 0.23 -31.52 -2.82
C LEU A 500 1.29 -31.55 -3.92
N GLN A 501 2.36 -30.77 -3.79
CA GLN A 501 3.46 -30.76 -4.76
C GLN A 501 4.23 -32.08 -4.79
N LYS A 502 4.51 -32.68 -3.62
CA LYS A 502 5.16 -34.00 -3.55
C LYS A 502 4.29 -35.08 -4.18
N ASP A 503 2.99 -35.06 -3.94
CA ASP A 503 2.05 -36.00 -4.53
C ASP A 503 1.96 -35.82 -6.05
N PHE A 504 2.02 -34.60 -6.55
CA PHE A 504 2.02 -34.29 -8.00
C PHE A 504 3.34 -34.65 -8.70
N LEU A 505 4.48 -34.28 -8.12
CA LEU A 505 5.81 -34.50 -8.71
C LEU A 505 6.36 -35.91 -8.40
N GLY A 506 5.95 -36.50 -7.30
CA GLY A 506 6.43 -37.81 -6.83
C GLY A 506 5.76 -39.01 -7.49
N GLY A 507 4.83 -38.80 -8.42
CA GLY A 507 4.12 -39.90 -9.10
C GLY A 507 3.23 -40.75 -8.16
N ASN A 508 2.97 -40.29 -6.92
CA ASN A 508 2.12 -40.99 -5.98
C ASN A 508 0.66 -41.07 -6.44
N VAL A 509 0.24 -40.11 -7.29
CA VAL A 509 -1.06 -40.20 -7.97
C VAL A 509 -1.11 -41.43 -8.87
N SER A 510 -0.03 -41.74 -9.60
CA SER A 510 0.05 -42.94 -10.43
C SER A 510 0.11 -44.24 -9.62
N ARG A 511 0.72 -44.27 -8.42
CA ARG A 511 0.74 -45.44 -7.54
C ARG A 511 -0.62 -45.74 -6.90
N GLN A 512 -1.36 -44.75 -6.46
CA GLN A 512 -2.71 -44.95 -5.95
C GLN A 512 -3.65 -45.49 -7.03
N PHE A 513 -3.43 -45.16 -8.31
CA PHE A 513 -4.21 -45.73 -9.42
C PHE A 513 -3.75 -47.11 -9.82
N SER A 514 -2.47 -47.49 -9.66
CA SER A 514 -1.99 -48.87 -9.89
C SER A 514 -2.52 -49.84 -8.85
N ASP A 515 -2.73 -49.41 -7.60
CA ASP A 515 -3.30 -50.26 -6.54
C ASP A 515 -4.80 -50.53 -6.76
N TYR A 516 -5.55 -49.61 -7.38
CA TYR A 516 -6.95 -49.81 -7.74
C TYR A 516 -7.12 -50.80 -8.90
N SER A 517 -6.21 -50.79 -9.88
CA SER A 517 -6.22 -51.75 -10.98
C SER A 517 -5.84 -53.19 -10.52
N SER A 518 -5.02 -53.29 -9.47
CA SER A 518 -4.65 -54.58 -8.88
C SER A 518 -5.79 -55.23 -8.08
N LEU A 519 -6.83 -54.46 -7.72
CA LEU A 519 -8.01 -54.91 -6.99
C LEU A 519 -9.18 -55.36 -7.90
N GLY A 520 -8.98 -55.40 -9.24
CA GLY A 520 -9.98 -55.86 -10.21
C GLY A 520 -11.24 -55.01 -10.31
N LYS A 521 -11.16 -53.72 -9.92
CA LYS A 521 -12.26 -52.77 -10.06
C LYS A 521 -12.06 -51.94 -11.33
N GLU A 522 -13.15 -51.63 -12.03
CA GLU A 522 -13.11 -50.70 -13.18
C GLU A 522 -12.53 -49.37 -12.78
N PRO A 523 -11.75 -48.74 -13.68
CA PRO A 523 -11.16 -47.42 -13.40
C PRO A 523 -12.26 -46.38 -13.16
N LEU A 524 -12.19 -45.71 -12.01
CA LEU A 524 -13.10 -44.63 -11.63
C LEU A 524 -13.20 -43.59 -12.75
N SER A 525 -14.40 -43.10 -13.02
CA SER A 525 -14.61 -41.98 -13.95
C SER A 525 -13.87 -40.72 -13.51
N PHE A 526 -13.59 -39.80 -14.43
CA PHE A 526 -12.92 -38.55 -14.10
C PHE A 526 -13.61 -37.76 -12.97
N GLU A 527 -14.96 -37.76 -12.96
CA GLU A 527 -15.75 -37.10 -11.92
C GLU A 527 -15.63 -37.79 -10.54
N GLU A 528 -15.55 -39.09 -10.48
CA GLU A 528 -15.32 -39.82 -9.23
C GLU A 528 -13.91 -39.64 -8.69
N ARG A 529 -12.92 -39.49 -9.57
CA ARG A 529 -11.53 -39.15 -9.23
C ARG A 529 -11.43 -37.73 -8.68
N LEU A 530 -12.10 -36.78 -9.34
CA LEU A 530 -12.15 -35.36 -8.92
C LEU A 530 -12.89 -35.23 -7.57
N GLY A 531 -14.00 -35.96 -7.39
CA GLY A 531 -14.78 -35.97 -6.15
C GLY A 531 -14.02 -36.57 -4.95
N SER A 532 -13.24 -37.62 -5.17
CA SER A 532 -12.39 -38.21 -4.12
C SER A 532 -11.23 -37.29 -3.74
N PHE A 533 -10.67 -36.56 -4.71
CA PHE A 533 -9.62 -35.57 -4.50
C PHE A 533 -10.15 -34.32 -3.75
N GLN A 534 -11.35 -33.86 -4.13
CA GLN A 534 -12.03 -32.76 -3.45
C GLN A 534 -12.40 -33.08 -2.01
N SER A 535 -12.90 -34.31 -1.75
CA SER A 535 -13.24 -34.80 -0.42
C SER A 535 -12.01 -34.91 0.49
N LYS A 536 -10.87 -35.36 -0.05
CA LYS A 536 -9.64 -35.57 0.74
C LYS A 536 -8.96 -34.23 1.11
N TYR A 537 -9.12 -33.18 0.29
CA TYR A 537 -8.40 -31.91 0.46
C TYR A 537 -9.32 -30.72 0.77
N ALA A 538 -10.60 -30.96 1.10
CA ALA A 538 -11.60 -29.94 1.44
C ALA A 538 -11.66 -28.76 0.44
N LEU A 539 -11.43 -29.04 -0.86
CA LEU A 539 -11.50 -28.04 -1.92
C LEU A 539 -12.97 -27.72 -2.24
N PRO A 540 -13.34 -26.45 -2.53
CA PRO A 540 -14.69 -26.11 -2.91
C PRO A 540 -15.11 -26.87 -4.17
N THR A 541 -16.34 -27.36 -4.20
CA THR A 541 -16.89 -28.19 -5.27
C THR A 541 -16.86 -27.42 -6.60
N PHE A 542 -16.27 -28.04 -7.62
CA PHE A 542 -16.21 -27.51 -8.99
C PHE A 542 -17.61 -27.27 -9.58
N LEU A 543 -18.64 -27.93 -9.09
CA LEU A 543 -20.04 -27.75 -9.46
C LEU A 543 -20.62 -26.38 -9.11
N SER A 544 -20.14 -25.74 -8.04
CA SER A 544 -20.59 -24.37 -7.69
C SER A 544 -20.02 -23.29 -8.63
N ILE A 545 -19.02 -23.65 -9.45
CA ILE A 545 -18.42 -22.75 -10.45
C ILE A 545 -19.14 -22.90 -11.80
N LYS A 546 -19.72 -24.09 -12.08
CA LYS A 546 -20.40 -24.39 -13.34
C LYS A 546 -21.74 -23.65 -13.51
N GLU A 547 -22.42 -23.31 -12.42
CA GLU A 547 -23.72 -22.63 -12.46
C GLU A 547 -23.68 -21.15 -12.86
N ASN A 548 -22.48 -20.53 -12.85
CA ASN A 548 -22.37 -19.06 -13.07
C ASN A 548 -21.68 -18.60 -14.35
N LYS A 549 -21.21 -19.50 -15.25
CA LYS A 549 -20.60 -19.07 -16.54
C LYS A 549 -20.80 -20.07 -17.68
N PRO A 550 -21.59 -19.74 -18.72
CA PRO A 550 -21.83 -20.62 -19.87
C PRO A 550 -20.62 -20.91 -20.78
N ASN A 551 -19.54 -20.12 -20.72
CA ASN A 551 -18.36 -20.30 -21.58
C ASN A 551 -17.26 -21.17 -20.99
N LEU A 552 -17.46 -21.78 -19.84
CA LEU A 552 -16.46 -22.64 -19.17
C LEU A 552 -16.39 -24.05 -19.79
N ASN A 553 -17.46 -24.50 -20.44
CA ASN A 553 -17.54 -25.84 -21.02
C ASN A 553 -16.56 -26.06 -22.16
N GLU A 554 -16.35 -25.05 -23.03
CA GLU A 554 -15.43 -25.13 -24.17
C GLU A 554 -13.95 -25.19 -23.72
N ASN A 555 -13.62 -24.52 -22.64
CA ASN A 555 -12.28 -24.55 -22.05
C ASN A 555 -12.00 -25.83 -21.24
N LEU A 556 -13.03 -26.45 -20.66
CA LEU A 556 -12.92 -27.75 -19.97
C LEU A 556 -12.74 -28.89 -20.95
N ASP A 557 -13.49 -28.90 -22.07
CA ASP A 557 -13.33 -29.89 -23.15
C ASP A 557 -11.95 -29.80 -23.81
N ASN A 558 -11.36 -28.59 -23.91
CA ASN A 558 -10.02 -28.41 -24.42
C ASN A 558 -8.94 -28.83 -23.41
N LEU A 559 -9.18 -28.68 -22.11
CA LEU A 559 -8.31 -29.18 -21.04
C LEU A 559 -8.35 -30.70 -20.94
N GLU A 560 -9.54 -31.29 -21.09
CA GLU A 560 -9.76 -32.75 -21.12
C GLU A 560 -9.01 -33.39 -22.30
N LYS A 561 -9.12 -32.81 -23.51
CA LYS A 561 -8.37 -33.24 -24.69
C LYS A 561 -6.85 -33.06 -24.58
N SER A 562 -6.39 -32.01 -23.91
CA SER A 562 -4.97 -31.80 -23.64
C SER A 562 -4.40 -32.80 -22.64
N ILE A 563 -5.19 -33.19 -21.64
CA ILE A 563 -4.81 -34.21 -20.66
C ILE A 563 -4.81 -35.60 -21.31
N GLU A 564 -5.78 -35.92 -22.17
CA GLU A 564 -5.81 -37.17 -22.92
C GLU A 564 -4.64 -37.30 -23.91
N SER A 565 -4.21 -36.20 -24.54
CA SER A 565 -3.07 -36.23 -25.47
C SER A 565 -1.71 -36.40 -24.81
N ASP A 566 -1.56 -35.99 -23.55
CA ASP A 566 -0.32 -36.12 -22.78
C ASP A 566 -0.18 -37.51 -22.11
N PHE A 567 -1.23 -38.34 -22.17
CA PHE A 567 -1.24 -39.68 -21.57
C PHE A 567 -1.30 -40.84 -22.60
N ASP A 568 -1.16 -40.57 -23.91
CA ASP A 568 -0.92 -41.61 -24.92
C ASP A 568 0.51 -42.17 -24.77
N LEU A 569 0.66 -43.05 -23.80
CA LEU A 569 1.81 -43.95 -23.68
C LEU A 569 1.74 -44.97 -24.82
N GLU A 570 2.78 -45.01 -25.67
CA GLU A 570 3.00 -46.01 -26.71
C GLU A 570 2.73 -47.43 -26.19
N PRO A 571 2.10 -48.32 -26.96
CA PRO A 571 1.82 -49.70 -26.56
C PRO A 571 3.17 -50.44 -26.44
N ILE A 572 3.49 -50.90 -25.23
CA ILE A 572 4.59 -51.79 -24.96
C ILE A 572 4.41 -53.04 -25.81
N GLN A 573 5.30 -53.25 -26.78
CA GLN A 573 5.40 -54.50 -27.57
C GLN A 573 5.56 -55.67 -26.61
N LYS A 574 4.60 -56.63 -26.69
CA LYS A 574 4.74 -57.93 -26.07
C LYS A 574 5.81 -58.71 -26.86
N GLU A 575 7.04 -58.78 -26.36
CA GLU A 575 7.98 -59.80 -26.76
C GLU A 575 7.48 -61.18 -26.25
N THR A 576 7.11 -62.00 -27.21
CA THR A 576 6.89 -63.42 -27.06
C THR A 576 8.19 -64.12 -26.66
N ILE A 577 8.30 -64.56 -25.42
CA ILE A 577 9.32 -65.57 -25.06
C ILE A 577 8.68 -66.93 -25.32
N GLY A 578 9.14 -67.58 -26.36
CA GLY A 578 8.88 -68.98 -26.64
C GLY A 578 9.98 -69.85 -26.00
N ASN A 579 9.50 -70.97 -25.45
CA ASN A 579 10.16 -72.15 -24.89
C ASN A 579 10.85 -72.00 -23.54
#